data_bc6f857c0eb2570022d11c0e779730ea
#
_entry.id   bc6f857c0eb2570022d11c0e779730ea
#
_cell.length_a   1.000
_cell.length_b   1.000
_cell.length_c   1.000
_cell.angle_alpha   90.00
_cell.angle_beta   90.00
_cell.angle_gamma   90.00
#
_symmetry.space_group_name_H-M   'P 1'
#
loop_
_entity.id
_entity.type
_entity.pdbx_description
1 polymer ?
#
loop_
_entity_poly.entity_id
_entity_poly.type
_entity_poly.pdbx_seq_one_letter_code
_entity_poly.pdbx_strand_id
1 'polypeptide(L)'
;MIKGHVNLDFISDQDLADIKFTHEIVEDYFKNPIDRLYFSRPLRPLVGMRNTLIDMLCHKPFYYSKDYNDLWIIRLYYGELRDALLSGMKDAKKYYFHDDDSWFEKNDNYYYYKIEDFPLIKRHIDKIPRVVGGVISVMEGPMTIPPHRAEHNLYLRYHLTLEGTSTLDTEYETHEHKPGEDLLFDHSRYHMVKKTTDDRRIVLILDVK
;
A
#
# COMPACT_ATOMS: atom_id res chain seq x y z
N MET A 1 29.45 -5.61 -0.59
CA MET A 1 28.73 -6.88 -0.43
C MET A 1 29.08 -7.43 0.95
N ILE A 2 28.24 -7.27 1.96
CA ILE A 2 28.46 -7.80 3.32
C ILE A 2 27.89 -9.22 3.29
N LYS A 3 28.75 -10.22 3.19
CA LYS A 3 28.36 -11.61 3.44
C LYS A 3 28.32 -11.83 4.96
N GLY A 4 27.17 -11.55 5.57
CA GLY A 4 26.92 -11.97 6.93
C GLY A 4 26.51 -13.46 6.91
N HIS A 5 27.23 -14.30 7.64
CA HIS A 5 26.73 -15.64 7.94
C HIS A 5 25.62 -15.49 8.99
N VAL A 6 24.39 -15.62 8.55
CA VAL A 6 23.24 -15.78 9.46
C VAL A 6 23.19 -17.27 9.82
N ASN A 7 23.18 -17.58 11.12
CA ASN A 7 22.90 -18.94 11.55
C ASN A 7 21.42 -19.23 11.29
N LEU A 8 21.13 -20.15 10.37
CA LEU A 8 19.81 -20.46 9.86
C LEU A 8 19.12 -21.62 10.61
N ASP A 9 19.72 -22.16 11.66
CA ASP A 9 19.25 -23.36 12.35
C ASP A 9 17.88 -23.20 13.04
N PHE A 10 17.38 -21.97 13.13
CA PHE A 10 16.07 -21.64 13.71
C PHE A 10 15.05 -21.12 12.68
N ILE A 11 15.41 -21.15 11.39
CA ILE A 11 14.55 -20.68 10.30
C ILE A 11 13.83 -21.89 9.71
N SER A 12 12.50 -21.82 9.59
CA SER A 12 11.71 -22.89 8.99
C SER A 12 11.92 -22.95 7.48
N ASP A 13 11.58 -24.10 6.86
CA ASP A 13 11.58 -24.23 5.40
C ASP A 13 10.69 -23.20 4.70
N GLN A 14 9.60 -22.79 5.36
CA GLN A 14 8.73 -21.74 4.88
C GLN A 14 9.44 -20.37 4.90
N ASP A 15 10.13 -20.04 6.00
CA ASP A 15 10.91 -18.79 6.09
C ASP A 15 12.02 -18.75 5.04
N LEU A 16 12.67 -19.90 4.75
CA LEU A 16 13.67 -20.01 3.69
C LEU A 16 13.08 -19.80 2.30
N ALA A 17 11.88 -20.34 2.04
CA ALA A 17 11.17 -20.12 0.78
C ALA A 17 10.78 -18.64 0.62
N ASP A 18 10.33 -18.01 1.70
CA ASP A 18 9.94 -16.61 1.75
C ASP A 18 11.15 -15.68 1.54
N ILE A 19 12.28 -15.99 2.17
CA ILE A 19 13.54 -15.27 1.95
C ILE A 19 14.01 -15.39 0.50
N LYS A 20 13.93 -16.57 -0.08
CA LYS A 20 14.30 -16.81 -1.47
C LYS A 20 13.40 -16.01 -2.41
N PHE A 21 12.10 -16.02 -2.20
CA PHE A 21 11.12 -15.26 -2.98
C PHE A 21 11.38 -13.76 -2.87
N THR A 22 11.58 -13.24 -1.67
CA THR A 22 11.93 -11.83 -1.44
C THR A 22 13.26 -11.48 -2.13
N HIS A 23 14.24 -12.38 -2.11
CA HIS A 23 15.52 -12.19 -2.77
C HIS A 23 15.38 -12.14 -4.30
N GLU A 24 14.60 -13.05 -4.88
CA GLU A 24 14.32 -13.07 -6.32
C GLU A 24 13.59 -11.80 -6.77
N ILE A 25 12.60 -11.34 -6.01
CA ILE A 25 11.93 -10.06 -6.26
C ILE A 25 12.95 -8.91 -6.19
N VAL A 26 13.78 -8.87 -5.15
CA VAL A 26 14.80 -7.83 -4.98
C VAL A 26 15.83 -7.88 -6.11
N GLU A 27 16.25 -9.06 -6.57
CA GLU A 27 17.15 -9.18 -7.72
C GLU A 27 16.54 -8.67 -9.01
N ASP A 28 15.27 -8.97 -9.28
CA ASP A 28 14.53 -8.43 -10.43
C ASP A 28 14.40 -6.91 -10.34
N TYR A 29 14.20 -6.39 -9.15
CA TYR A 29 14.17 -4.97 -8.86
C TYR A 29 15.49 -4.27 -9.13
N PHE A 30 16.64 -4.85 -8.75
CA PHE A 30 17.95 -4.26 -9.03
C PHE A 30 18.27 -4.14 -10.52
N LYS A 31 17.52 -4.83 -11.37
CA LYS A 31 17.56 -4.67 -12.82
C LYS A 31 16.69 -3.53 -13.32
N ASN A 32 15.79 -3.01 -12.47
CA ASN A 32 14.85 -1.94 -12.81
C ASN A 32 15.40 -0.56 -12.34
N PRO A 33 15.42 0.48 -13.18
CA PRO A 33 15.87 1.83 -12.79
C PRO A 33 15.18 2.42 -11.57
N ILE A 34 13.92 2.04 -11.33
CA ILE A 34 13.12 2.48 -10.17
C ILE A 34 13.77 2.07 -8.85
N ASP A 35 14.32 0.87 -8.77
CA ASP A 35 14.98 0.38 -7.57
C ASP A 35 16.25 1.12 -7.19
N ARG A 36 17.02 1.55 -8.18
CA ARG A 36 18.23 2.32 -7.92
C ARG A 36 17.91 3.63 -7.21
N LEU A 37 16.78 4.25 -7.53
CA LEU A 37 16.33 5.49 -6.88
C LEU A 37 15.79 5.21 -5.47
N TYR A 38 15.07 4.10 -5.28
CA TYR A 38 14.53 3.70 -3.99
C TYR A 38 15.63 3.37 -2.98
N PHE A 39 16.63 2.58 -3.39
CA PHE A 39 17.77 2.21 -2.55
C PHE A 39 18.87 3.29 -2.49
N SER A 40 18.79 4.34 -3.29
CA SER A 40 19.75 5.46 -3.22
C SER A 40 19.53 6.39 -2.02
N ARG A 41 18.41 6.30 -1.33
CA ARG A 41 18.18 7.04 -0.08
C ARG A 41 18.99 6.39 1.05
N PRO A 42 19.87 7.15 1.77
CA PRO A 42 20.92 6.58 2.64
C PRO A 42 20.43 5.64 3.75
N LEU A 43 19.22 5.82 4.25
CA LEU A 43 18.67 5.04 5.36
C LEU A 43 17.80 3.86 4.92
N ARG A 44 17.38 3.80 3.66
CA ARG A 44 16.47 2.75 3.17
C ARG A 44 17.02 1.33 3.29
N PRO A 45 18.28 1.05 2.96
CA PRO A 45 18.84 -0.30 3.14
C PRO A 45 18.75 -0.79 4.58
N LEU A 46 19.04 0.06 5.56
CA LEU A 46 18.97 -0.31 6.99
C LEU A 46 17.55 -0.56 7.46
N VAL A 47 16.60 0.30 7.02
CA VAL A 47 15.17 0.12 7.31
C VAL A 47 14.65 -1.14 6.64
N GLY A 48 15.05 -1.40 5.40
CA GLY A 48 14.71 -2.62 4.69
C GLY A 48 15.21 -3.88 5.39
N MET A 49 16.45 -3.89 5.85
CA MET A 49 17.00 -4.99 6.65
C MET A 49 16.21 -5.21 7.95
N ARG A 50 15.91 -4.13 8.68
CA ARG A 50 15.08 -4.20 9.89
C ARG A 50 13.70 -4.79 9.61
N ASN A 51 13.03 -4.31 8.58
CA ASN A 51 11.71 -4.79 8.19
C ASN A 51 11.76 -6.26 7.81
N THR A 52 12.76 -6.70 7.04
CA THR A 52 12.95 -8.11 6.69
C THR A 52 13.11 -8.98 7.95
N LEU A 53 13.91 -8.54 8.93
CA LEU A 53 14.07 -9.29 10.19
C LEU A 53 12.78 -9.38 10.98
N ILE A 54 11.98 -8.30 11.02
CA ILE A 54 10.68 -8.30 11.70
C ILE A 54 9.71 -9.22 10.95
N ASP A 55 9.70 -9.18 9.63
CA ASP A 55 8.87 -10.03 8.79
C ASP A 55 9.17 -11.52 9.01
N MET A 56 10.42 -11.90 9.14
CA MET A 56 10.83 -13.27 9.46
C MET A 56 10.30 -13.75 10.82
N LEU A 57 10.14 -12.84 11.78
CA LEU A 57 9.70 -13.16 13.15
C LEU A 57 8.19 -13.08 13.33
N CYS A 58 7.50 -12.25 12.55
CA CYS A 58 6.10 -11.86 12.78
C CYS A 58 5.30 -11.82 11.46
N HIS A 59 5.46 -12.86 10.61
CA HIS A 59 4.83 -12.85 9.30
C HIS A 59 3.31 -12.96 9.37
N LYS A 60 2.64 -11.96 8.77
CA LYS A 60 1.20 -11.96 8.54
C LYS A 60 0.90 -11.04 7.34
N PRO A 61 0.64 -11.59 6.14
CA PRO A 61 0.54 -10.77 4.91
C PRO A 61 -0.65 -9.82 4.95
N PHE A 62 -1.79 -10.31 5.43
CA PHE A 62 -2.99 -9.53 5.60
C PHE A 62 -3.52 -9.62 7.02
N TYR A 63 -4.18 -8.55 7.45
CA TYR A 63 -4.88 -8.45 8.72
C TYR A 63 -6.37 -8.29 8.45
N TYR A 64 -7.20 -8.81 9.32
CA TYR A 64 -8.64 -8.61 9.20
C TYR A 64 -9.02 -7.27 9.84
N SER A 65 -9.68 -6.39 9.09
CA SER A 65 -10.13 -5.10 9.61
C SER A 65 -11.06 -5.24 10.82
N LYS A 66 -11.83 -6.35 10.89
CA LYS A 66 -12.68 -6.68 12.05
C LYS A 66 -11.90 -6.90 13.36
N ASP A 67 -10.64 -7.31 13.29
CA ASP A 67 -9.77 -7.49 14.46
C ASP A 67 -9.28 -6.13 15.00
N TYR A 68 -9.50 -5.07 14.22
CA TYR A 68 -9.27 -3.66 14.55
C TYR A 68 -10.63 -2.99 14.71
N ASN A 69 -11.21 -3.09 15.91
CA ASN A 69 -12.61 -2.83 16.25
C ASN A 69 -13.23 -1.50 15.80
N ASP A 70 -12.45 -0.60 15.27
CA ASP A 70 -12.86 0.72 14.77
C ASP A 70 -12.79 0.84 13.24
N LEU A 71 -11.97 0.02 12.55
CA LEU A 71 -11.80 0.15 11.10
C LEU A 71 -13.00 -0.36 10.29
N TRP A 72 -13.66 -1.43 10.72
CA TRP A 72 -14.83 -1.95 10.02
C TRP A 72 -15.98 -0.93 9.93
N ILE A 73 -15.99 0.07 10.82
CA ILE A 73 -16.96 1.18 10.78
C ILE A 73 -16.83 1.97 9.49
N ILE A 74 -15.60 2.15 8.96
CA ILE A 74 -15.36 2.85 7.70
C ILE A 74 -16.11 2.15 6.56
N ARG A 75 -16.05 0.83 6.52
CA ARG A 75 -16.77 0.02 5.52
C ARG A 75 -18.28 0.19 5.62
N LEU A 76 -18.84 0.36 6.82
CA LEU A 76 -20.28 0.60 6.99
C LEU A 76 -20.74 1.93 6.33
N TYR A 77 -19.86 2.93 6.30
CA TYR A 77 -20.14 4.21 5.68
C TYR A 77 -19.73 4.28 4.20
N TYR A 78 -19.40 3.13 3.59
CA TYR A 78 -18.93 3.07 2.20
C TYR A 78 -19.76 3.93 1.24
N GLY A 79 -21.08 3.78 1.21
CA GLY A 79 -21.97 4.54 0.32
C GLY A 79 -21.87 6.05 0.54
N GLU A 80 -21.92 6.49 1.80
CA GLU A 80 -21.81 7.90 2.18
C GLU A 80 -20.42 8.49 1.81
N LEU A 81 -19.35 7.75 2.07
CA LEU A 81 -18.00 8.17 1.72
C LEU A 81 -17.79 8.27 0.21
N ARG A 82 -18.30 7.29 -0.54
CA ARG A 82 -18.25 7.27 -2.00
C ARG A 82 -19.00 8.45 -2.59
N ASP A 83 -20.22 8.70 -2.16
CA ASP A 83 -21.06 9.77 -2.69
C ASP A 83 -20.50 11.15 -2.35
N ALA A 84 -19.97 11.33 -1.14
CA ALA A 84 -19.26 12.55 -0.75
C ALA A 84 -18.03 12.81 -1.61
N LEU A 85 -17.25 11.75 -1.89
CA LEU A 85 -16.09 11.84 -2.77
C LEU A 85 -16.49 12.27 -4.18
N LEU A 86 -17.41 11.51 -4.82
CA LEU A 86 -17.81 11.74 -6.21
C LEU A 86 -18.42 13.13 -6.41
N SER A 87 -19.14 13.66 -5.42
CA SER A 87 -19.68 15.02 -5.47
C SER A 87 -18.62 16.10 -5.33
N GLY A 88 -17.58 15.85 -4.51
CA GLY A 88 -16.53 16.83 -4.21
C GLY A 88 -15.36 16.82 -5.20
N MET A 89 -15.15 15.75 -5.97
CA MET A 89 -13.99 15.60 -6.86
C MET A 89 -13.83 16.73 -7.89
N LYS A 90 -14.91 17.39 -8.30
CA LYS A 90 -14.88 18.46 -9.31
C LYS A 90 -14.10 19.69 -8.82
N ASP A 91 -14.17 19.95 -7.52
CA ASP A 91 -13.60 21.15 -6.89
C ASP A 91 -12.31 20.84 -6.14
N ALA A 92 -11.98 19.56 -5.95
CA ALA A 92 -10.80 19.12 -5.23
C ALA A 92 -9.53 19.20 -6.09
N LYS A 93 -8.42 19.59 -5.47
CA LYS A 93 -7.13 19.67 -6.14
C LYS A 93 -6.54 18.27 -6.32
N LYS A 94 -6.13 17.95 -7.56
CA LYS A 94 -5.34 16.76 -7.85
C LYS A 94 -3.88 16.95 -7.46
N TYR A 95 -3.31 15.93 -6.86
CA TYR A 95 -1.88 15.80 -6.58
C TYR A 95 -1.37 14.55 -7.29
N TYR A 96 -0.19 14.62 -7.88
CA TYR A 96 0.35 13.52 -8.67
C TYR A 96 1.44 12.78 -7.90
N PHE A 97 1.39 11.47 -7.87
CA PHE A 97 2.38 10.66 -7.15
C PHE A 97 3.81 10.84 -7.70
N HIS A 98 3.96 11.11 -8.98
CA HIS A 98 5.27 11.37 -9.57
C HIS A 98 5.91 12.72 -9.14
N ASP A 99 5.12 13.66 -8.62
CA ASP A 99 5.64 14.92 -8.08
C ASP A 99 6.21 14.71 -6.64
N ASP A 100 5.62 13.78 -5.89
CA ASP A 100 6.01 13.53 -4.51
C ASP A 100 7.09 12.45 -4.38
N ASP A 101 7.08 11.48 -5.30
CA ASP A 101 7.99 10.34 -5.30
C ASP A 101 8.67 10.19 -6.66
N SER A 102 9.95 10.54 -6.71
CA SER A 102 10.78 10.54 -7.94
C SER A 102 10.97 9.14 -8.58
N TRP A 103 10.53 8.08 -7.93
CA TRP A 103 10.59 6.72 -8.47
C TRP A 103 9.36 6.36 -9.33
N PHE A 104 8.27 7.14 -9.24
CA PHE A 104 7.16 7.00 -10.17
C PHE A 104 7.51 7.64 -11.51
N GLU A 105 7.34 6.90 -12.59
CA GLU A 105 7.33 7.49 -13.92
C GLU A 105 6.19 8.51 -14.03
N LYS A 106 6.42 9.57 -14.75
CA LYS A 106 5.41 10.59 -14.97
C LYS A 106 4.17 9.97 -15.60
N ASN A 107 3.07 9.97 -14.84
CA ASN A 107 1.80 9.39 -15.26
C ASN A 107 0.64 10.24 -14.70
N ASP A 108 0.05 11.04 -15.56
CA ASP A 108 -1.05 11.93 -15.18
C ASP A 108 -2.37 11.16 -14.88
N ASN A 109 -2.42 9.87 -15.20
CA ASN A 109 -3.52 8.98 -14.86
C ASN A 109 -3.43 8.37 -13.46
N TYR A 110 -2.34 8.64 -12.72
CA TYR A 110 -2.16 8.19 -11.34
C TYR A 110 -1.96 9.39 -10.41
N TYR A 111 -3.01 9.71 -9.66
CA TYR A 111 -3.06 10.86 -8.79
C TYR A 111 -3.81 10.57 -7.50
N TYR A 112 -3.77 11.51 -6.57
CA TYR A 112 -4.52 11.41 -5.33
C TYR A 112 -5.18 12.73 -4.96
N TYR A 113 -6.14 12.63 -4.06
CA TYR A 113 -6.72 13.75 -3.33
C TYR A 113 -6.33 13.67 -1.86
N LYS A 114 -6.19 14.81 -1.23
CA LYS A 114 -6.06 14.89 0.23
C LYS A 114 -7.41 14.67 0.90
N ILE A 115 -7.42 13.96 2.01
CA ILE A 115 -8.64 13.70 2.79
C ILE A 115 -9.25 15.01 3.30
N GLU A 116 -8.42 16.01 3.57
CA GLU A 116 -8.78 17.35 4.02
C GLU A 116 -9.70 18.09 3.04
N ASP A 117 -9.61 17.77 1.75
CA ASP A 117 -10.46 18.37 0.70
C ASP A 117 -11.90 17.84 0.75
N PHE A 118 -12.18 16.80 1.55
CA PHE A 118 -13.48 16.14 1.72
C PHE A 118 -13.93 16.15 3.18
N PRO A 119 -14.57 17.23 3.67
CA PRO A 119 -14.89 17.40 5.09
C PRO A 119 -15.73 16.27 5.70
N LEU A 120 -16.61 15.64 4.91
CA LEU A 120 -17.42 14.53 5.38
C LEU A 120 -16.56 13.28 5.59
N ILE A 121 -15.68 12.96 4.64
CA ILE A 121 -14.74 11.82 4.75
C ILE A 121 -13.83 12.04 5.94
N LYS A 122 -13.23 13.23 6.03
CA LYS A 122 -12.36 13.60 7.15
C LYS A 122 -13.07 13.44 8.50
N ARG A 123 -14.30 13.90 8.64
CA ARG A 123 -15.10 13.79 9.88
C ARG A 123 -15.30 12.32 10.31
N HIS A 124 -15.46 11.39 9.39
CA HIS A 124 -15.55 9.96 9.73
C HIS A 124 -14.20 9.41 10.17
N ILE A 125 -13.12 9.77 9.48
CA ILE A 125 -11.77 9.31 9.78
C ILE A 125 -11.26 9.84 11.11
N ASP A 126 -11.50 11.11 11.42
CA ASP A 126 -11.08 11.75 12.68
C ASP A 126 -11.68 11.09 13.94
N LYS A 127 -12.73 10.28 13.79
CA LYS A 127 -13.31 9.50 14.90
C LYS A 127 -12.53 8.22 15.21
N ILE A 128 -11.53 7.88 14.41
CA ILE A 128 -10.77 6.64 14.53
C ILE A 128 -9.34 6.97 14.99
N PRO A 129 -9.06 6.89 16.29
CA PRO A 129 -7.79 7.37 16.86
C PRO A 129 -6.54 6.68 16.32
N ARG A 130 -6.69 5.47 15.79
CA ARG A 130 -5.55 4.72 15.21
C ARG A 130 -5.17 5.16 13.80
N VAL A 131 -6.03 5.89 13.09
CA VAL A 131 -5.68 6.45 11.78
C VAL A 131 -4.77 7.66 11.98
N VAL A 132 -3.62 7.63 11.35
CA VAL A 132 -2.58 8.67 11.49
C VAL A 132 -2.40 9.52 10.23
N GLY A 133 -2.92 9.06 9.11
CA GLY A 133 -2.86 9.74 7.83
C GLY A 133 -3.56 8.97 6.73
N GLY A 134 -3.54 9.49 5.53
CA GLY A 134 -4.08 8.80 4.36
C GLY A 134 -4.35 9.72 3.19
N VAL A 135 -4.73 9.09 2.08
CA VAL A 135 -5.06 9.76 0.82
C VAL A 135 -6.20 9.03 0.11
N ILE A 136 -6.78 9.67 -0.88
CA ILE A 136 -7.72 9.05 -1.81
C ILE A 136 -7.01 8.86 -3.14
N SER A 137 -6.59 7.62 -3.42
CA SER A 137 -5.84 7.24 -4.62
C SER A 137 -6.76 6.99 -5.80
N VAL A 138 -6.42 7.53 -6.96
CA VAL A 138 -7.17 7.37 -8.21
C VAL A 138 -6.27 6.86 -9.33
N MET A 139 -6.74 5.84 -10.03
CA MET A 139 -6.13 5.29 -11.24
C MET A 139 -7.13 5.39 -12.39
N GLU A 140 -6.77 6.13 -13.44
CA GLU A 140 -7.56 6.22 -14.67
C GLU A 140 -7.00 5.23 -15.70
N GLY A 141 -7.84 4.30 -16.16
CA GLY A 141 -7.43 3.29 -17.13
C GLY A 141 -6.46 2.22 -16.62
N PRO A 142 -5.98 1.34 -17.53
CA PRO A 142 -5.07 0.25 -17.19
C PRO A 142 -3.70 0.78 -16.76
N MET A 143 -3.16 0.26 -15.66
CA MET A 143 -1.80 0.55 -15.22
C MET A 143 -1.30 -0.47 -14.20
N THR A 144 0.01 -0.49 -14.03
CA THR A 144 0.67 -1.28 -12.99
C THR A 144 1.51 -0.36 -12.11
N ILE A 145 1.28 -0.39 -10.81
CA ILE A 145 2.24 0.14 -9.84
C ILE A 145 3.21 -1.00 -9.56
N PRO A 146 4.48 -0.87 -9.94
CA PRO A 146 5.44 -1.95 -9.82
C PRO A 146 5.62 -2.33 -8.35
N PRO A 147 6.16 -3.53 -8.08
CA PRO A 147 6.41 -3.98 -6.74
C PRO A 147 7.26 -2.96 -5.95
N HIS A 148 6.81 -2.56 -4.79
CA HIS A 148 7.43 -1.55 -3.92
C HIS A 148 7.07 -1.83 -2.47
N ARG A 149 7.74 -1.14 -1.55
CA ARG A 149 7.44 -1.20 -0.12
C ARG A 149 7.69 0.12 0.58
N ALA A 150 7.04 0.34 1.72
CA ALA A 150 7.32 1.48 2.58
C ALA A 150 8.70 1.36 3.25
N GLU A 151 9.21 2.50 3.71
CA GLU A 151 10.49 2.59 4.41
C GLU A 151 10.46 1.97 5.81
N HIS A 152 9.29 1.79 6.37
CA HIS A 152 9.09 1.35 7.75
C HIS A 152 7.77 0.58 7.91
N ASN A 153 7.68 -0.15 9.00
CA ASN A 153 6.53 -0.92 9.43
C ASN A 153 5.86 -0.33 10.70
N LEU A 154 5.94 0.99 10.87
CA LEU A 154 5.32 1.67 12.02
C LEU A 154 3.79 1.70 11.92
N TYR A 155 3.26 1.55 10.70
CA TYR A 155 1.84 1.59 10.40
C TYR A 155 1.48 0.42 9.49
N LEU A 156 0.26 -0.07 9.63
CA LEU A 156 -0.39 -0.90 8.61
C LEU A 156 -1.08 0.02 7.61
N ARG A 157 -1.40 -0.52 6.44
CA ARG A 157 -2.14 0.21 5.41
C ARG A 157 -3.53 -0.40 5.23
N TYR A 158 -4.53 0.42 5.45
CA TYR A 158 -5.93 0.09 5.20
C TYR A 158 -6.36 0.64 3.85
N HIS A 159 -7.02 -0.19 3.03
CA HIS A 159 -7.65 0.19 1.78
C HIS A 159 -9.15 -0.07 1.87
N LEU A 160 -9.97 0.91 1.51
CA LEU A 160 -11.38 0.72 1.17
C LEU A 160 -11.57 1.10 -0.29
N THR A 161 -12.00 0.16 -1.11
CA THR A 161 -12.27 0.41 -2.52
C THR A 161 -13.61 1.14 -2.67
N LEU A 162 -13.57 2.35 -3.23
CA LEU A 162 -14.76 3.17 -3.43
C LEU A 162 -15.35 3.00 -4.83
N GLU A 163 -14.51 2.78 -5.86
CA GLU A 163 -14.93 2.59 -7.24
C GLU A 163 -13.90 1.75 -8.01
N GLY A 164 -14.35 1.00 -9.02
CA GLY A 164 -13.51 0.21 -9.91
C GLY A 164 -12.86 -1.01 -9.26
N THR A 165 -12.03 -1.70 -10.02
CA THR A 165 -11.37 -2.93 -9.60
C THR A 165 -9.88 -2.91 -9.90
N SER A 166 -9.09 -3.64 -9.12
CA SER A 166 -7.68 -3.93 -9.38
C SER A 166 -7.25 -5.12 -8.54
N THR A 167 -6.07 -5.66 -8.78
CA THR A 167 -5.43 -6.61 -7.85
C THR A 167 -4.34 -5.90 -7.05
N LEU A 168 -4.19 -6.31 -5.79
CA LEU A 168 -3.03 -6.05 -4.97
C LEU A 168 -2.35 -7.37 -4.69
N ASP A 169 -1.17 -7.52 -5.26
CA ASP A 169 -0.32 -8.70 -5.07
C ASP A 169 0.70 -8.39 -3.98
N THR A 170 0.81 -9.27 -3.01
CA THR A 170 1.89 -9.29 -2.02
C THR A 170 2.77 -10.49 -2.30
N GLU A 171 3.83 -10.65 -1.50
CA GLU A 171 4.74 -11.80 -1.60
C GLU A 171 4.02 -13.16 -1.46
N TYR A 172 2.82 -13.20 -0.87
CA TYR A 172 2.15 -14.45 -0.49
C TYR A 172 0.75 -14.60 -1.06
N GLU A 173 0.05 -13.51 -1.28
CA GLU A 173 -1.36 -13.54 -1.64
C GLU A 173 -1.71 -12.43 -2.61
N THR A 174 -2.71 -12.69 -3.44
CA THR A 174 -3.37 -11.69 -4.28
C THR A 174 -4.72 -11.34 -3.67
N HIS A 175 -4.97 -10.06 -3.47
CA HIS A 175 -6.27 -9.53 -3.07
C HIS A 175 -6.90 -8.74 -4.22
N GLU A 176 -8.19 -9.00 -4.48
CA GLU A 176 -8.96 -8.19 -5.41
C GLU A 176 -9.57 -6.97 -4.70
N HIS A 177 -9.26 -5.78 -5.19
CA HIS A 177 -9.99 -4.58 -4.84
C HIS A 177 -11.36 -4.60 -5.52
N LYS A 178 -12.44 -4.60 -4.74
CA LYS A 178 -13.82 -4.51 -5.21
C LYS A 178 -14.57 -3.40 -4.48
N PRO A 179 -15.46 -2.65 -5.14
CA PRO A 179 -16.22 -1.60 -4.48
C PRO A 179 -16.94 -2.09 -3.21
N GLY A 180 -16.74 -1.39 -2.10
CA GLY A 180 -17.28 -1.73 -0.78
C GLY A 180 -16.48 -2.77 -0.01
N GLU A 181 -15.43 -3.35 -0.58
CA GLU A 181 -14.53 -4.25 0.13
C GLU A 181 -13.29 -3.52 0.65
N ASP A 182 -12.83 -3.96 1.81
CA ASP A 182 -11.67 -3.42 2.48
C ASP A 182 -10.60 -4.48 2.72
N LEU A 183 -9.37 -4.01 2.88
CA LEU A 183 -8.25 -4.83 3.29
C LEU A 183 -7.31 -4.04 4.21
N LEU A 184 -6.60 -4.75 5.07
CA LEU A 184 -5.56 -4.21 5.92
C LEU A 184 -4.30 -5.07 5.75
N PHE A 185 -3.16 -4.44 5.46
CA PHE A 185 -1.92 -5.18 5.19
C PHE A 185 -0.69 -4.41 5.67
N ASP A 186 0.41 -5.13 5.83
CA ASP A 186 1.71 -4.54 6.11
C ASP A 186 2.36 -4.05 4.80
N HIS A 187 2.29 -2.75 4.56
CA HIS A 187 2.84 -2.11 3.36
C HIS A 187 4.37 -1.94 3.41
N SER A 188 5.02 -2.31 4.51
CA SER A 188 6.48 -2.41 4.55
C SER A 188 7.00 -3.63 3.81
N ARG A 189 6.11 -4.55 3.43
CA ARG A 189 6.39 -5.71 2.58
C ARG A 189 6.23 -5.35 1.11
N TYR A 190 6.89 -6.11 0.23
CA TYR A 190 6.73 -5.93 -1.20
C TYR A 190 5.29 -6.20 -1.63
N HIS A 191 4.74 -5.23 -2.32
CA HIS A 191 3.41 -5.31 -2.90
C HIS A 191 3.36 -4.53 -4.21
N MET A 192 2.47 -4.95 -5.09
CA MET A 192 2.20 -4.28 -6.35
C MET A 192 0.70 -4.16 -6.59
N VAL A 193 0.31 -3.19 -7.41
CA VAL A 193 -1.09 -3.03 -7.82
C VAL A 193 -1.17 -3.14 -9.33
N LYS A 194 -2.07 -3.99 -9.82
CA LYS A 194 -2.34 -4.13 -11.24
C LYS A 194 -3.81 -3.86 -11.53
N LYS A 195 -4.05 -2.88 -12.39
CA LYS A 195 -5.35 -2.56 -12.95
C LYS A 195 -5.34 -2.85 -14.45
N THR A 196 -6.29 -3.65 -14.92
CA THR A 196 -6.36 -4.09 -16.31
C THR A 196 -7.53 -3.51 -17.09
N THR A 197 -8.46 -2.86 -16.39
CA THR A 197 -9.70 -2.32 -16.95
C THR A 197 -9.56 -0.84 -17.31
N ASP A 198 -10.38 -0.37 -18.26
CA ASP A 198 -10.36 1.04 -18.71
C ASP A 198 -11.13 1.99 -17.77
N ASP A 199 -11.98 1.44 -16.88
CA ASP A 199 -12.71 2.23 -15.90
C ASP A 199 -11.77 2.92 -14.91
N ARG A 200 -12.31 3.88 -14.16
CA ARG A 200 -11.58 4.52 -13.06
C ARG A 200 -11.61 3.60 -11.83
N ARG A 201 -10.51 3.56 -11.09
CA ARG A 201 -10.44 2.92 -9.76
C ARG A 201 -10.13 3.97 -8.71
N ILE A 202 -10.91 3.98 -7.61
CA ILE A 202 -10.72 4.87 -6.46
C ILE A 202 -10.62 4.06 -5.18
N VAL A 203 -9.58 4.31 -4.41
CA VAL A 203 -9.35 3.66 -3.11
C VAL A 203 -9.03 4.72 -2.05
N LEU A 204 -9.76 4.66 -0.94
CA LEU A 204 -9.38 5.34 0.28
C LEU A 204 -8.26 4.54 0.95
N ILE A 205 -7.10 5.16 1.07
CA ILE A 205 -5.89 4.58 1.67
C ILE A 205 -5.64 5.29 2.99
N LEU A 206 -5.54 4.52 4.09
CA LEU A 206 -5.27 5.05 5.42
C LEU A 206 -4.05 4.36 6.03
N ASP A 207 -3.24 5.13 6.73
CA ASP A 207 -2.15 4.62 7.57
C ASP A 207 -2.68 4.43 8.99
N VAL A 208 -2.48 3.23 9.56
CA VAL A 208 -3.13 2.74 10.78
C VAL A 208 -2.08 2.23 11.77
N LYS A 209 -2.17 2.68 13.02
CA LYS A 209 -1.35 2.18 14.15
C LYS A 209 -1.90 0.89 14.74
#